data_292a6f9137fdbffbfd06eba4c32eb74d
#
_entry.id   292a6f9137fdbffbfd06eba4c32eb74d
#
_cell.length_a   1.000
_cell.length_b   1.000
_cell.length_c   1.000
_cell.angle_alpha   90.00
_cell.angle_beta   90.00
_cell.angle_gamma   90.00
#
_symmetry.space_group_name_H-M   'P 1'
#
loop_
_entity.id
_entity.type
_entity.pdbx_description
1 polymer ?
#
loop_
_entity_poly.entity_id
_entity_poly.type
_entity_poly.pdbx_seq_one_letter_code
_entity_poly.pdbx_strand_id
1 'polypeptide(L)'
;MTADGTETTGSPTTPDSPVNPDSPDSPGSLQLSALDLKAIAVAKALAADAVEKAGSGHPGTAISLAPVAHLLYQHELVADPADAQWLGRDRFVLSAGHASVLQYIQLVMTGYGLEVSDLQALRTAGSLTPGHPEFGHTKGVETTTGPLGAGFSNAVGMAMAARYERGLLDPDAPAGESIFDHFVYTVLGDGCMQEGVAAEAASLAGTQQLGNLIAIYDDND
;
A
#
# COMPACT_ATOMS: atom_id res chain seq x y z
N MET A 1 72.29 3.44 -25.68
CA MET A 1 71.73 2.16 -25.19
C MET A 1 70.35 2.46 -24.66
N THR A 2 69.44 2.35 -25.44
CA THR A 2 68.08 1.88 -25.53
C THR A 2 67.39 1.59 -24.19
N ALA A 3 66.42 2.43 -23.86
CA ALA A 3 65.36 2.14 -22.90
C ALA A 3 64.06 2.09 -23.67
N ASP A 4 63.47 0.88 -23.69
CA ASP A 4 62.21 0.60 -24.31
C ASP A 4 61.11 0.87 -23.26
N GLY A 5 60.19 1.79 -23.56
CA GLY A 5 59.08 2.17 -22.75
C GLY A 5 57.79 1.82 -23.47
N THR A 6 57.20 0.64 -23.13
CA THR A 6 55.87 0.27 -23.61
C THR A 6 54.80 1.02 -22.81
N GLU A 7 54.21 2.05 -23.39
CA GLU A 7 52.96 2.65 -22.93
C GLU A 7 51.78 1.70 -23.25
N THR A 8 51.15 1.17 -22.21
CA THR A 8 49.86 0.51 -22.33
C THR A 8 48.75 1.55 -22.33
N THR A 9 48.23 1.84 -23.51
CA THR A 9 47.03 2.68 -23.69
C THR A 9 45.82 1.89 -23.19
N GLY A 10 45.36 2.21 -21.97
CA GLY A 10 44.05 1.77 -21.51
C GLY A 10 42.97 2.47 -22.31
N SER A 11 42.17 1.68 -23.02
CA SER A 11 40.94 2.18 -23.68
C SER A 11 39.99 2.74 -22.63
N PRO A 12 39.34 3.90 -22.89
CA PRO A 12 38.35 4.44 -22.00
C PRO A 12 37.14 3.47 -21.94
N THR A 13 36.81 3.00 -20.74
CA THR A 13 35.54 2.30 -20.51
C THR A 13 34.41 3.25 -20.82
N THR A 14 33.57 2.89 -21.78
CA THR A 14 32.31 3.58 -22.05
C THR A 14 31.47 3.55 -20.78
N PRO A 15 30.84 4.67 -20.40
CA PRO A 15 29.93 4.68 -19.25
C PRO A 15 28.80 3.67 -19.53
N ASP A 16 28.48 2.87 -18.52
CA ASP A 16 27.40 1.90 -18.56
C ASP A 16 26.14 2.53 -19.16
N SER A 17 25.57 1.86 -20.13
CA SER A 17 24.27 2.25 -20.71
C SER A 17 23.24 2.31 -19.57
N PRO A 18 22.35 3.31 -19.57
CA PRO A 18 21.33 3.39 -18.51
C PRO A 18 20.57 2.09 -18.44
N VAL A 19 20.54 1.49 -17.24
CA VAL A 19 19.76 0.27 -16.99
C VAL A 19 18.31 0.59 -17.35
N ASN A 20 17.74 -0.15 -18.28
CA ASN A 20 16.33 -0.04 -18.61
C ASN A 20 15.51 -0.55 -17.40
N PRO A 21 14.77 0.32 -16.67
CA PRO A 21 14.01 -0.09 -15.50
C PRO A 21 12.91 -1.11 -15.83
N ASP A 22 12.50 -1.19 -17.09
CA ASP A 22 11.46 -2.11 -17.59
C ASP A 22 12.02 -3.47 -18.05
N SER A 23 13.32 -3.73 -17.85
CA SER A 23 13.89 -5.04 -18.18
C SER A 23 13.47 -6.08 -17.14
N PRO A 24 12.92 -7.23 -17.55
CA PRO A 24 12.56 -8.32 -16.63
C PRO A 24 13.77 -8.88 -15.85
N ASP A 25 14.98 -8.59 -16.32
CA ASP A 25 16.25 -9.01 -15.69
C ASP A 25 16.88 -7.92 -14.80
N SER A 26 16.18 -6.82 -14.53
CA SER A 26 16.67 -5.78 -13.63
C SER A 26 16.78 -6.34 -12.21
N PRO A 27 17.92 -6.15 -11.50
CA PRO A 27 18.03 -6.54 -10.09
C PRO A 27 16.93 -5.86 -9.28
N GLY A 28 16.04 -6.66 -8.67
CA GLY A 28 14.90 -6.16 -7.89
C GLY A 28 13.57 -6.14 -8.64
N SER A 29 13.48 -6.61 -9.90
CA SER A 29 12.18 -6.79 -10.56
C SER A 29 11.40 -7.89 -9.84
N LEU A 30 10.27 -7.53 -9.22
CA LEU A 30 9.36 -8.52 -8.64
C LEU A 30 8.67 -9.30 -9.77
N GLN A 31 8.94 -10.60 -9.84
CA GLN A 31 8.31 -11.48 -10.81
C GLN A 31 7.07 -12.13 -10.19
N LEU A 32 5.89 -11.77 -10.68
CA LEU A 32 4.65 -12.40 -10.26
C LEU A 32 4.60 -13.86 -10.68
N SER A 33 4.32 -14.75 -9.74
CA SER A 33 4.11 -16.16 -10.00
C SER A 33 2.77 -16.41 -10.73
N ALA A 34 2.60 -17.59 -11.29
CA ALA A 34 1.31 -17.97 -11.86
C ALA A 34 0.17 -17.97 -10.81
N LEU A 35 0.51 -18.18 -9.52
CA LEU A 35 -0.46 -18.12 -8.43
C LEU A 35 -0.87 -16.67 -8.16
N ASP A 36 0.08 -15.72 -8.16
CA ASP A 36 -0.23 -14.29 -8.00
C ASP A 36 -1.14 -13.79 -9.10
N LEU A 37 -0.83 -14.13 -10.36
CA LEU A 37 -1.66 -13.75 -11.50
C LEU A 37 -3.09 -14.31 -11.38
N LYS A 38 -3.22 -15.55 -10.90
CA LYS A 38 -4.53 -16.16 -10.64
C LYS A 38 -5.25 -15.47 -9.50
N ALA A 39 -4.57 -15.18 -8.39
CA ALA A 39 -5.14 -14.48 -7.24
C ALA A 39 -5.65 -13.08 -7.64
N ILE A 40 -4.87 -12.33 -8.40
CA ILE A 40 -5.26 -11.02 -8.95
C ILE A 40 -6.51 -11.14 -9.84
N ALA A 41 -6.56 -12.16 -10.72
CA ALA A 41 -7.72 -12.38 -11.58
C ALA A 41 -8.98 -12.70 -10.75
N VAL A 42 -8.84 -13.52 -9.71
CA VAL A 42 -9.94 -13.83 -8.77
C VAL A 42 -10.37 -12.58 -8.00
N ALA A 43 -9.42 -11.76 -7.52
CA ALA A 43 -9.72 -10.51 -6.83
C ALA A 43 -10.57 -9.57 -7.70
N LYS A 44 -10.21 -9.41 -8.98
CA LYS A 44 -10.99 -8.61 -9.94
C LYS A 44 -12.41 -9.15 -10.14
N ALA A 45 -12.55 -10.46 -10.27
CA ALA A 45 -13.86 -11.08 -10.41
C ALA A 45 -14.72 -10.89 -9.15
N LEU A 46 -14.14 -11.13 -7.96
CA LEU A 46 -14.83 -10.92 -6.68
C LEU A 46 -15.29 -9.47 -6.49
N ALA A 47 -14.48 -8.48 -6.95
CA ALA A 47 -14.87 -7.08 -6.89
C ALA A 47 -16.09 -6.78 -7.75
N ALA A 48 -16.13 -7.30 -8.97
CA ALA A 48 -17.28 -7.16 -9.87
C ALA A 48 -18.52 -7.84 -9.30
N ASP A 49 -18.40 -9.10 -8.89
CA ASP A 49 -19.51 -9.92 -8.36
C ASP A 49 -20.11 -9.31 -7.08
N ALA A 50 -19.25 -8.85 -6.16
CA ALA A 50 -19.71 -8.28 -4.89
C ALA A 50 -20.52 -6.98 -5.12
N VAL A 51 -20.03 -6.10 -5.99
CA VAL A 51 -20.71 -4.83 -6.31
C VAL A 51 -22.00 -5.09 -7.11
N GLU A 52 -21.97 -6.01 -8.08
CA GLU A 52 -23.17 -6.41 -8.84
C GLU A 52 -24.24 -6.96 -7.91
N LYS A 53 -23.87 -7.86 -7.00
CA LYS A 53 -24.81 -8.43 -6.03
C LYS A 53 -25.38 -7.39 -5.07
N ALA A 54 -24.55 -6.43 -4.62
CA ALA A 54 -24.99 -5.34 -3.76
C ALA A 54 -25.93 -4.34 -4.47
N GLY A 55 -25.93 -4.32 -5.81
CA GLY A 55 -26.68 -3.38 -6.65
C GLY A 55 -26.21 -1.94 -6.51
N SER A 56 -25.11 -1.69 -5.82
CA SER A 56 -24.50 -0.36 -5.63
C SER A 56 -23.06 -0.50 -5.16
N GLY A 57 -22.19 0.45 -5.54
CA GLY A 57 -20.78 0.47 -5.13
C GLY A 57 -19.87 0.99 -6.24
N HIS A 58 -18.56 0.88 -6.01
CA HIS A 58 -17.52 1.40 -6.89
C HIS A 58 -16.54 0.28 -7.26
N PRO A 59 -16.75 -0.47 -8.35
CA PRO A 59 -15.88 -1.57 -8.72
C PRO A 59 -14.59 -1.12 -9.42
N GLY A 60 -14.56 0.08 -10.02
CA GLY A 60 -13.48 0.55 -10.89
C GLY A 60 -12.10 0.45 -10.23
N THR A 61 -11.87 1.22 -9.17
CA THR A 61 -10.61 1.21 -8.42
C THR A 61 -10.27 -0.18 -7.87
N ALA A 62 -11.28 -0.95 -7.43
CA ALA A 62 -11.05 -2.29 -6.92
C ALA A 62 -10.58 -3.29 -8.00
N ILE A 63 -10.96 -3.07 -9.25
CA ILE A 63 -10.52 -3.87 -10.40
C ILE A 63 -9.15 -3.38 -10.90
N SER A 64 -8.99 -2.06 -11.07
CA SER A 64 -7.74 -1.48 -11.60
C SER A 64 -6.57 -1.70 -10.65
N LEU A 65 -6.76 -1.46 -9.37
CA LEU A 65 -5.72 -1.60 -8.33
C LEU A 65 -5.62 -2.99 -7.69
N ALA A 66 -6.38 -3.99 -8.16
CA ALA A 66 -6.23 -5.36 -7.65
C ALA A 66 -4.78 -5.88 -7.67
N PRO A 67 -3.96 -5.64 -8.73
CA PRO A 67 -2.56 -6.04 -8.72
C PRO A 67 -1.75 -5.34 -7.62
N VAL A 68 -1.94 -4.04 -7.46
CA VAL A 68 -1.23 -3.23 -6.45
C VAL A 68 -1.61 -3.68 -5.04
N ALA A 69 -2.90 -3.87 -4.77
CA ALA A 69 -3.38 -4.33 -3.48
C ALA A 69 -2.87 -5.75 -3.16
N HIS A 70 -2.85 -6.64 -4.17
CA HIS A 70 -2.28 -7.97 -4.01
C HIS A 70 -0.80 -7.91 -3.64
N LEU A 71 0.00 -7.12 -4.35
CA LEU A 71 1.42 -6.94 -4.04
C LEU A 71 1.62 -6.42 -2.63
N LEU A 72 0.89 -5.38 -2.24
CA LEU A 72 0.98 -4.84 -0.89
C LEU A 72 0.69 -5.90 0.17
N TYR A 73 -0.44 -6.59 0.09
CA TYR A 73 -0.88 -7.50 1.14
C TYR A 73 -0.15 -8.84 1.16
N GLN A 74 0.42 -9.29 0.03
CA GLN A 74 1.09 -10.59 -0.07
C GLN A 74 2.61 -10.51 0.00
N HIS A 75 3.22 -9.36 -0.34
CA HIS A 75 4.66 -9.27 -0.50
C HIS A 75 5.31 -8.14 0.30
N GLU A 76 4.60 -7.01 0.55
CA GLU A 76 5.19 -5.82 1.14
C GLU A 76 4.78 -5.60 2.59
N LEU A 77 3.49 -5.70 2.92
CA LEU A 77 2.99 -5.41 4.26
C LEU A 77 3.50 -6.43 5.29
N VAL A 78 4.21 -5.94 6.28
CA VAL A 78 4.59 -6.71 7.46
C VAL A 78 3.43 -6.69 8.45
N ALA A 79 2.65 -7.76 8.48
CA ALA A 79 1.46 -7.87 9.31
C ALA A 79 1.22 -9.32 9.75
N ASP A 80 0.54 -9.49 10.87
CA ASP A 80 0.06 -10.79 11.35
C ASP A 80 -1.47 -10.79 11.42
N PRO A 81 -2.17 -11.50 10.53
CA PRO A 81 -3.62 -11.60 10.59
C PRO A 81 -4.14 -12.25 11.89
N ALA A 82 -3.32 -13.07 12.57
CA ALA A 82 -3.69 -13.65 13.86
C ALA A 82 -3.64 -12.60 14.98
N ASP A 83 -2.66 -11.68 14.92
CA ASP A 83 -2.52 -10.54 15.84
C ASP A 83 -2.61 -9.20 15.09
N ALA A 84 -3.80 -8.85 14.67
CA ALA A 84 -4.08 -7.59 13.97
C ALA A 84 -3.85 -6.32 14.84
N GLN A 85 -3.45 -6.46 16.09
CA GLN A 85 -3.11 -5.37 17.00
C GLN A 85 -1.60 -5.32 17.32
N TRP A 86 -0.80 -6.19 16.73
CA TRP A 86 0.65 -6.14 16.90
C TRP A 86 1.22 -4.75 16.61
N LEU A 87 1.98 -4.20 17.54
CA LEU A 87 2.46 -2.81 17.44
C LEU A 87 3.41 -2.58 16.27
N GLY A 88 4.26 -3.56 15.96
CA GLY A 88 5.26 -3.46 14.89
C GLY A 88 4.72 -3.72 13.48
N ARG A 89 3.41 -3.99 13.33
CA ARG A 89 2.82 -4.18 12.01
C ARG A 89 2.85 -2.90 11.19
N ASP A 90 2.94 -3.02 9.88
CA ASP A 90 2.64 -1.93 8.97
C ASP A 90 1.16 -1.54 9.03
N ARG A 91 0.85 -0.34 8.58
CA ARG A 91 -0.53 0.19 8.54
C ARG A 91 -0.95 0.36 7.09
N PHE A 92 -2.16 -0.08 6.78
CA PHE A 92 -2.78 0.17 5.48
C PHE A 92 -4.03 1.04 5.64
N VAL A 93 -4.06 2.17 4.95
CA VAL A 93 -5.17 3.12 4.95
C VAL A 93 -5.73 3.28 3.54
N LEU A 94 -6.96 2.87 3.34
CA LEU A 94 -7.68 3.12 2.08
C LEU A 94 -8.34 4.50 2.15
N SER A 95 -7.62 5.55 1.70
CA SER A 95 -8.16 6.92 1.66
C SER A 95 -9.32 7.05 0.67
N ALA A 96 -9.24 6.37 -0.47
CA ALA A 96 -10.34 6.20 -1.40
C ALA A 96 -11.39 5.21 -0.83
N GLY A 97 -12.00 5.56 0.31
CA GLY A 97 -12.84 4.65 1.10
C GLY A 97 -14.05 4.08 0.36
N HIS A 98 -14.52 4.74 -0.70
CA HIS A 98 -15.57 4.24 -1.59
C HIS A 98 -15.19 2.94 -2.31
N ALA A 99 -13.89 2.67 -2.49
CA ALA A 99 -13.35 1.44 -3.04
C ALA A 99 -13.17 0.34 -1.98
N SER A 100 -13.93 0.35 -0.90
CA SER A 100 -13.81 -0.55 0.26
C SER A 100 -13.68 -2.03 -0.09
N VAL A 101 -14.35 -2.49 -1.14
CA VAL A 101 -14.28 -3.88 -1.61
C VAL A 101 -12.86 -4.30 -1.99
N LEU A 102 -12.00 -3.36 -2.45
CA LEU A 102 -10.58 -3.61 -2.69
C LEU A 102 -9.89 -4.15 -1.42
N GLN A 103 -10.06 -3.44 -0.32
CA GLN A 103 -9.48 -3.83 0.97
C GLN A 103 -10.10 -5.12 1.50
N TYR A 104 -11.42 -5.26 1.46
CA TYR A 104 -12.10 -6.45 1.99
C TYR A 104 -11.66 -7.74 1.28
N ILE A 105 -11.47 -7.70 -0.04
CA ILE A 105 -10.95 -8.84 -0.79
C ILE A 105 -9.55 -9.23 -0.29
N GLN A 106 -8.67 -8.28 -0.04
CA GLN A 106 -7.35 -8.59 0.51
C GLN A 106 -7.45 -9.16 1.93
N LEU A 107 -8.33 -8.65 2.77
CA LEU A 107 -8.54 -9.19 4.12
C LEU A 107 -9.09 -10.63 4.10
N VAL A 108 -9.92 -10.99 3.10
CA VAL A 108 -10.32 -12.38 2.84
C VAL A 108 -9.11 -13.22 2.44
N MET A 109 -8.32 -12.76 1.47
CA MET A 109 -7.20 -13.52 0.91
C MET A 109 -6.02 -13.70 1.87
N THR A 110 -5.88 -12.81 2.86
CA THR A 110 -4.77 -12.83 3.84
C THR A 110 -5.17 -13.39 5.20
N GLY A 111 -6.41 -13.84 5.38
CA GLY A 111 -6.82 -14.59 6.58
C GLY A 111 -7.16 -13.71 7.78
N TYR A 112 -7.63 -12.49 7.59
CA TYR A 112 -8.13 -11.62 8.67
C TYR A 112 -9.49 -12.06 9.26
N GLY A 113 -10.03 -13.19 8.80
CA GLY A 113 -11.26 -13.76 9.32
C GLY A 113 -12.51 -13.35 8.55
N LEU A 114 -12.39 -12.59 7.45
CA LEU A 114 -13.46 -12.39 6.49
C LEU A 114 -13.53 -13.60 5.55
N GLU A 115 -14.73 -13.88 5.07
CA GLU A 115 -15.00 -14.94 4.10
C GLU A 115 -15.65 -14.36 2.82
N VAL A 116 -15.72 -15.19 1.77
CA VAL A 116 -16.41 -14.81 0.52
C VAL A 116 -17.87 -14.48 0.77
N SER A 117 -18.52 -15.12 1.76
CA SER A 117 -19.88 -14.80 2.18
C SER A 117 -20.04 -13.37 2.69
N ASP A 118 -19.00 -12.79 3.32
CA ASP A 118 -19.02 -11.39 3.76
C ASP A 118 -18.95 -10.44 2.57
N LEU A 119 -18.19 -10.77 1.53
CA LEU A 119 -18.19 -10.02 0.28
C LEU A 119 -19.55 -10.02 -0.40
N GLN A 120 -20.28 -11.14 -0.30
CA GLN A 120 -21.65 -11.24 -0.82
C GLN A 120 -22.65 -10.38 -0.05
N ALA A 121 -22.32 -9.99 1.19
CA ALA A 121 -23.10 -9.10 2.03
C ALA A 121 -22.64 -7.64 1.97
N LEU A 122 -21.81 -7.29 0.97
CA LEU A 122 -21.28 -5.93 0.79
C LEU A 122 -22.41 -4.89 0.89
N ARG A 123 -22.18 -3.82 1.70
CA ARG A 123 -23.11 -2.70 1.92
C ARG A 123 -24.45 -3.08 2.55
N THR A 124 -24.58 -4.29 3.08
CA THR A 124 -25.74 -4.70 3.85
C THR A 124 -25.61 -4.21 5.30
N ALA A 125 -26.70 -3.72 5.89
CA ALA A 125 -26.67 -3.25 7.27
C ALA A 125 -26.24 -4.36 8.22
N GLY A 126 -25.24 -4.08 9.07
CA GLY A 126 -24.69 -5.01 10.04
C GLY A 126 -23.68 -6.03 9.47
N SER A 127 -23.39 -6.01 8.15
CA SER A 127 -22.34 -6.85 7.57
C SER A 127 -20.94 -6.37 7.96
N LEU A 128 -19.96 -7.29 7.93
CA LEU A 128 -18.54 -6.95 8.15
C LEU A 128 -17.90 -6.19 6.98
N THR A 129 -18.67 -5.94 5.92
CA THR A 129 -18.22 -5.26 4.70
C THR A 129 -19.07 -4.04 4.39
N PRO A 130 -19.07 -3.01 5.25
CA PRO A 130 -19.82 -1.77 5.00
C PRO A 130 -19.34 -1.06 3.73
N GLY A 131 -20.09 -0.06 3.27
CA GLY A 131 -19.79 0.67 2.04
C GLY A 131 -18.48 1.46 2.05
N HIS A 132 -17.96 1.76 3.22
CA HIS A 132 -16.66 2.37 3.48
C HIS A 132 -16.00 1.65 4.65
N PRO A 133 -14.65 1.58 4.73
CA PRO A 133 -13.96 0.95 5.85
C PRO A 133 -14.30 1.63 7.19
N GLU A 134 -14.59 0.82 8.20
CA GLU A 134 -14.92 1.30 9.54
C GLU A 134 -13.96 0.69 10.57
N PHE A 135 -13.22 1.55 11.28
CA PHE A 135 -12.32 1.13 12.36
C PHE A 135 -13.09 0.48 13.51
N GLY A 136 -12.58 -0.65 13.99
CA GLY A 136 -13.20 -1.40 15.09
C GLY A 136 -14.41 -2.25 14.67
N HIS A 137 -14.89 -2.13 13.42
CA HIS A 137 -15.97 -2.95 12.89
C HIS A 137 -15.43 -4.12 12.06
N THR A 138 -14.53 -3.84 11.13
CA THR A 138 -13.86 -4.87 10.30
C THR A 138 -12.43 -5.07 10.78
N LYS A 139 -12.04 -6.29 11.13
CA LYS A 139 -10.68 -6.62 11.54
C LYS A 139 -9.70 -6.32 10.41
N GLY A 140 -8.59 -5.63 10.73
CA GLY A 140 -7.58 -5.22 9.74
C GLY A 140 -7.84 -3.85 9.10
N VAL A 141 -8.90 -3.13 9.51
CA VAL A 141 -9.14 -1.74 9.13
C VAL A 141 -8.51 -0.81 10.17
N GLU A 142 -7.57 0.02 9.75
CA GLU A 142 -6.77 0.88 10.64
C GLU A 142 -7.46 2.21 10.97
N THR A 143 -8.33 2.70 10.11
CA THR A 143 -9.10 3.94 10.33
C THR A 143 -10.38 3.94 9.52
N THR A 144 -11.40 4.61 10.03
CA THR A 144 -12.63 4.86 9.29
C THR A 144 -12.37 5.88 8.19
N THR A 145 -12.77 5.55 6.96
CA THR A 145 -12.67 6.42 5.80
C THR A 145 -14.02 6.57 5.09
N GLY A 146 -14.08 7.44 4.10
CA GLY A 146 -15.31 7.77 3.38
C GLY A 146 -15.29 9.25 2.95
N PRO A 147 -15.14 10.21 3.89
CA PRO A 147 -14.83 11.58 3.50
C PRO A 147 -13.48 11.64 2.77
N LEU A 148 -13.49 12.16 1.55
CA LEU A 148 -12.30 12.23 0.70
C LEU A 148 -11.18 13.06 1.38
N GLY A 149 -9.93 12.66 1.20
CA GLY A 149 -8.75 13.30 1.80
C GLY A 149 -8.52 12.97 3.29
N ALA A 150 -9.55 12.60 4.04
CA ALA A 150 -9.42 12.31 5.48
C ALA A 150 -8.51 11.08 5.74
N GLY A 151 -8.65 10.03 4.94
CA GLY A 151 -7.82 8.82 5.08
C GLY A 151 -6.33 9.12 4.88
N PHE A 152 -5.99 9.87 3.84
CA PHE A 152 -4.61 10.29 3.60
C PHE A 152 -4.06 11.14 4.77
N SER A 153 -4.86 12.07 5.26
CA SER A 153 -4.46 12.90 6.41
C SER A 153 -4.24 12.07 7.68
N ASN A 154 -5.07 11.03 7.91
CA ASN A 154 -4.88 10.09 8.99
C ASN A 154 -3.59 9.27 8.80
N ALA A 155 -3.28 8.83 7.59
CA ALA A 155 -2.04 8.12 7.29
C ALA A 155 -0.79 8.97 7.57
N VAL A 156 -0.83 10.27 7.23
CA VAL A 156 0.22 11.23 7.59
C VAL A 156 0.37 11.32 9.10
N GLY A 157 -0.74 11.43 9.84
CA GLY A 157 -0.74 11.45 11.30
C GLY A 157 -0.16 10.17 11.92
N MET A 158 -0.50 8.99 11.37
CA MET A 158 0.04 7.70 11.82
C MET A 158 1.56 7.62 11.58
N ALA A 159 2.04 8.05 10.42
CA ALA A 159 3.46 8.08 10.11
C ALA A 159 4.26 9.03 11.03
N MET A 160 3.67 10.18 11.37
CA MET A 160 4.23 11.10 12.38
C MET A 160 4.27 10.47 13.76
N ALA A 161 3.18 9.79 14.17
CA ALA A 161 3.08 9.13 15.47
C ALA A 161 4.15 8.02 15.61
N ALA A 162 4.32 7.17 14.60
CA ALA A 162 5.35 6.14 14.61
C ALA A 162 6.76 6.73 14.84
N ARG A 163 7.11 7.80 14.12
CA ARG A 163 8.39 8.49 14.32
C ARG A 163 8.53 9.15 15.70
N TYR A 164 7.45 9.70 16.21
CA TYR A 164 7.43 10.28 17.56
C TYR A 164 7.63 9.20 18.63
N GLU A 165 6.88 8.10 18.53
CA GLU A 165 7.01 6.95 19.45
C GLU A 165 8.40 6.33 19.39
N ARG A 166 8.94 6.18 18.17
CA ARG A 166 10.32 5.73 17.91
C ARG A 166 11.33 6.59 18.67
N GLY A 167 11.22 7.92 18.54
CA GLY A 167 12.13 8.86 19.20
C GLY A 167 11.96 8.92 20.72
N LEU A 168 10.77 8.62 21.23
CA LEU A 168 10.47 8.67 22.68
C LEU A 168 10.79 7.35 23.39
N LEU A 169 10.45 6.21 22.78
CA LEU A 169 10.44 4.92 23.45
C LEU A 169 11.63 4.03 23.07
N ASP A 170 12.22 4.26 21.91
CA ASP A 170 13.29 3.42 21.37
C ASP A 170 14.31 4.23 20.53
N PRO A 171 14.87 5.34 21.10
CA PRO A 171 15.71 6.28 20.34
C PRO A 171 17.03 5.68 19.84
N ASP A 172 17.57 4.68 20.56
CA ASP A 172 18.89 4.11 20.32
C ASP A 172 18.89 2.87 19.43
N ALA A 173 17.72 2.34 19.07
CA ALA A 173 17.63 1.19 18.17
C ALA A 173 18.25 1.51 16.80
N PRO A 174 18.98 0.59 16.18
CA PRO A 174 19.40 0.74 14.78
C PRO A 174 18.20 0.92 13.85
N ALA A 175 18.41 1.58 12.71
CA ALA A 175 17.34 1.78 11.71
C ALA A 175 16.81 0.42 11.22
N GLY A 176 15.51 0.26 11.23
CA GLY A 176 14.81 -0.97 10.82
C GLY A 176 14.72 -2.06 11.90
N GLU A 177 15.23 -1.82 13.12
CA GLU A 177 15.19 -2.79 14.21
C GLU A 177 14.17 -2.45 15.32
N SER A 178 13.60 -1.24 15.28
CA SER A 178 12.55 -0.84 16.21
C SER A 178 11.17 -1.31 15.74
N ILE A 179 10.32 -1.70 16.69
CA ILE A 179 8.90 -1.98 16.39
C ILE A 179 8.14 -0.73 15.89
N PHE A 180 8.71 0.46 16.07
CA PHE A 180 8.16 1.73 15.59
C PHE A 180 8.71 2.13 14.21
N ASP A 181 9.59 1.32 13.59
CA ASP A 181 10.09 1.55 12.23
C ASP A 181 9.14 1.04 11.13
N HIS A 182 7.89 0.75 11.48
CA HIS A 182 6.87 0.30 10.55
C HIS A 182 6.47 1.37 9.53
N PHE A 183 6.02 0.91 8.38
CA PHE A 183 5.50 1.77 7.31
C PHE A 183 4.00 2.00 7.44
N VAL A 184 3.56 3.12 6.86
CA VAL A 184 2.15 3.44 6.65
C VAL A 184 1.91 3.55 5.15
N TYR A 185 1.13 2.62 4.61
CA TYR A 185 0.74 2.60 3.21
C TYR A 185 -0.65 3.21 3.06
N THR A 186 -0.86 4.02 2.04
CA THR A 186 -2.18 4.59 1.75
C THR A 186 -2.46 4.58 0.26
N VAL A 187 -3.71 4.27 -0.09
CA VAL A 187 -4.22 4.37 -1.46
C VAL A 187 -5.23 5.52 -1.51
N LEU A 188 -5.02 6.41 -2.46
CA LEU A 188 -5.84 7.61 -2.66
C LEU A 188 -6.01 7.88 -4.15
N GLY A 189 -7.07 8.57 -4.53
CA GLY A 189 -7.35 8.98 -5.91
C GLY A 189 -7.48 10.49 -6.05
N ASP A 190 -7.82 10.96 -7.23
CA ASP A 190 -7.98 12.37 -7.59
C ASP A 190 -8.88 13.12 -6.62
N GLY A 191 -10.06 12.57 -6.32
CA GLY A 191 -10.99 13.17 -5.38
C GLY A 191 -10.40 13.37 -3.98
N CYS A 192 -9.52 12.50 -3.51
CA CYS A 192 -8.82 12.70 -2.24
C CYS A 192 -7.85 13.88 -2.32
N MET A 193 -7.09 14.01 -3.41
CA MET A 193 -6.08 15.05 -3.57
C MET A 193 -6.67 16.44 -3.89
N GLN A 194 -7.91 16.48 -4.37
CA GLN A 194 -8.65 17.74 -4.58
C GLN A 194 -9.15 18.36 -3.28
N GLU A 195 -9.17 17.62 -2.18
CA GLU A 195 -9.55 18.13 -0.88
C GLU A 195 -8.43 18.98 -0.23
N GLY A 196 -8.78 20.16 0.29
CA GLY A 196 -7.82 21.05 0.94
C GLY A 196 -7.02 20.38 2.06
N VAL A 197 -7.68 19.53 2.86
CA VAL A 197 -7.03 18.79 3.96
C VAL A 197 -5.93 17.85 3.45
N ALA A 198 -6.10 17.24 2.28
CA ALA A 198 -5.09 16.36 1.70
C ALA A 198 -3.88 17.15 1.20
N ALA A 199 -4.11 18.30 0.57
CA ALA A 199 -3.03 19.20 0.12
C ALA A 199 -2.18 19.70 1.30
N GLU A 200 -2.81 20.10 2.40
CA GLU A 200 -2.11 20.50 3.63
C GLU A 200 -1.37 19.30 4.27
N ALA A 201 -1.99 18.13 4.33
CA ALA A 201 -1.35 16.93 4.85
C ALA A 201 -0.13 16.51 4.02
N ALA A 202 -0.21 16.59 2.68
CA ALA A 202 0.91 16.31 1.78
C ALA A 202 2.08 17.29 2.01
N SER A 203 1.77 18.58 2.13
CA SER A 203 2.75 19.62 2.46
C SER A 203 3.44 19.36 3.80
N LEU A 204 2.67 18.97 4.81
CA LEU A 204 3.19 18.59 6.13
C LEU A 204 4.08 17.36 6.04
N ALA A 205 3.65 16.30 5.35
CA ALA A 205 4.42 15.08 5.17
C ALA A 205 5.78 15.35 4.49
N GLY A 206 5.79 16.17 3.45
CA GLY A 206 7.02 16.59 2.77
C GLY A 206 7.93 17.42 3.67
N THR A 207 7.37 18.40 4.40
CA THR A 207 8.12 19.25 5.34
C THR A 207 8.75 18.41 6.45
N GLN A 208 8.03 17.41 6.96
CA GLN A 208 8.49 16.50 8.00
C GLN A 208 9.37 15.36 7.46
N GLN A 209 9.53 15.25 6.14
CA GLN A 209 10.31 14.18 5.49
C GLN A 209 9.89 12.78 5.99
N LEU A 210 8.59 12.47 5.91
CA LEU A 210 8.03 11.21 6.39
C LEU A 210 8.37 10.06 5.45
N GLY A 211 9.59 9.51 5.53
CA GLY A 211 10.06 8.39 4.70
C GLY A 211 9.36 7.06 4.99
N ASN A 212 8.64 6.96 6.10
CA ASN A 212 7.83 5.80 6.46
C ASN A 212 6.37 5.89 5.97
N LEU A 213 6.01 6.93 5.19
CA LEU A 213 4.71 7.06 4.53
C LEU A 213 4.86 6.73 3.05
N ILE A 214 4.13 5.72 2.59
CA ILE A 214 4.07 5.30 1.18
C ILE A 214 2.68 5.59 0.65
N ALA A 215 2.59 6.57 -0.23
CA ALA A 215 1.32 6.98 -0.85
C ALA A 215 1.24 6.46 -2.29
N ILE A 216 0.18 5.72 -2.60
CA ILE A 216 -0.12 5.19 -3.93
C ILE A 216 -1.27 6.00 -4.48
N TYR A 217 -1.01 6.74 -5.54
CA TYR A 217 -1.98 7.60 -6.19
C TYR A 217 -2.60 6.90 -7.40
N ASP A 218 -3.92 6.75 -7.36
CA ASP A 218 -4.75 6.22 -8.46
C ASP A 218 -5.17 7.42 -9.34
N ASP A 219 -4.41 7.61 -10.42
CA ASP A 219 -4.65 8.64 -11.44
C ASP A 219 -5.57 8.02 -12.51
N ASN A 220 -6.84 8.37 -12.46
CA ASN A 220 -7.87 7.71 -13.26
C ASN A 220 -8.80 8.68 -13.98
N ASP A 221 -8.26 9.77 -14.53
CA ASP A 221 -8.96 10.84 -15.31
C ASP A 221 -10.25 10.41 -16.03
#